data_e967b32339d4feb6c071c272e4f5efba
#
_entry.id   e967b32339d4feb6c071c272e4f5efba
#
_cell.length_a   1.000
_cell.length_b   1.000
_cell.length_c   1.000
_cell.angle_alpha   90.00
_cell.angle_beta   90.00
_cell.angle_gamma   90.00
#
_symmetry.space_group_name_H-M   'P 1'
#
loop_
_entity.id
_entity.type
_entity.pdbx_description
1 polymer ?
#
loop_
_entity_poly.entity_id
_entity_poly.type
_entity_poly.pdbx_seq_one_letter_code
_entity_poly.pdbx_strand_id
1 'polypeptide(L)'
;MPGVGASVVTAALLVGGFSIASQPPLEAAPATLLAQTRSAGLSDTAAREAAERILEAVKQRDGKLRYSQFATALQKTSSPAMVQGSLDKWPQLESWTIESVRSGLSGNSSVEVELKNENGTRRGTLVINPEGQLVAQVFDFKDKKSTQVARAFMDSVTDGQFVTARSLLALDLQKEISPSALQNKWLKLQRSTGTFQKIDDVMEADHGSEGTLVLVETSFNRVTDNIFVILNSAHEITGVDFPIDSKVR
;
A
#
# COMPACT_ATOMS: atom_id res chain seq x y z
N MET A 1 -24.31 -26.86 -49.52
CA MET A 1 -25.22 -28.03 -49.73
C MET A 1 -24.47 -29.31 -49.43
N PRO A 2 -25.02 -30.35 -48.85
CA PRO A 2 -26.10 -30.50 -47.86
C PRO A 2 -25.54 -31.03 -46.53
N GLY A 3 -26.25 -31.31 -45.48
CA GLY A 3 -27.60 -31.61 -45.22
C GLY A 3 -27.86 -31.92 -43.76
N VAL A 4 -29.08 -31.79 -43.45
CA VAL A 4 -29.84 -31.96 -42.22
C VAL A 4 -29.77 -33.40 -41.68
N GLY A 5 -29.79 -33.53 -40.31
CA GLY A 5 -30.04 -34.80 -39.63
C GLY A 5 -30.64 -34.56 -38.24
N ALA A 6 -31.96 -34.37 -38.19
CA ALA A 6 -32.72 -34.40 -36.96
C ALA A 6 -33.14 -35.85 -36.63
N SER A 7 -32.88 -36.32 -35.41
CA SER A 7 -33.45 -37.56 -34.88
C SER A 7 -34.30 -37.25 -33.67
N VAL A 8 -35.58 -37.45 -33.86
CA VAL A 8 -36.63 -37.51 -32.84
C VAL A 8 -36.65 -38.89 -32.21
N VAL A 9 -36.52 -39.01 -30.91
CA VAL A 9 -36.79 -40.27 -30.18
C VAL A 9 -37.97 -40.03 -29.25
N THR A 10 -39.02 -40.71 -29.56
CA THR A 10 -40.27 -40.83 -28.80
C THR A 10 -40.04 -41.71 -27.58
N ALA A 11 -40.34 -41.24 -26.38
CA ALA A 11 -40.32 -42.03 -25.15
C ALA A 11 -41.74 -42.33 -24.66
N ALA A 12 -41.96 -43.59 -24.36
CA ALA A 12 -43.22 -44.15 -23.90
C ALA A 12 -43.49 -43.84 -22.43
N LEU A 13 -44.77 -43.53 -22.12
CA LEU A 13 -45.30 -43.45 -20.77
C LEU A 13 -45.42 -44.84 -20.14
N LEU A 14 -44.82 -45.03 -18.96
CA LEU A 14 -45.16 -46.07 -18.01
C LEU A 14 -45.76 -45.46 -16.75
N VAL A 15 -47.05 -45.72 -16.55
CA VAL A 15 -47.78 -45.39 -15.34
C VAL A 15 -47.44 -46.43 -14.27
N GLY A 16 -46.66 -46.11 -13.28
CA GLY A 16 -46.40 -46.92 -12.11
C GLY A 16 -46.89 -46.14 -10.86
N GLY A 17 -47.96 -46.70 -10.24
CA GLY A 17 -48.48 -46.14 -8.99
C GLY A 17 -47.50 -46.28 -7.84
N PHE A 18 -47.20 -45.20 -7.16
CA PHE A 18 -46.43 -45.21 -5.92
C PHE A 18 -47.27 -44.77 -4.74
N SER A 19 -47.35 -45.67 -3.77
CA SER A 19 -47.95 -45.43 -2.45
C SER A 19 -47.29 -44.23 -1.75
N ILE A 20 -48.13 -43.36 -1.24
CA ILE A 20 -47.70 -42.22 -0.41
C ILE A 20 -47.33 -42.79 0.98
N ALA A 21 -46.06 -43.03 1.23
CA ALA A 21 -45.55 -43.21 2.57
C ALA A 21 -45.35 -41.84 3.23
N SER A 22 -46.07 -41.60 4.31
CA SER A 22 -45.95 -40.39 5.13
C SER A 22 -44.50 -40.29 5.67
N GLN A 23 -43.72 -39.31 5.19
CA GLN A 23 -42.45 -38.94 5.82
C GLN A 23 -42.73 -38.13 7.10
N PRO A 24 -42.00 -38.41 8.19
CA PRO A 24 -42.06 -37.54 9.37
C PRO A 24 -41.48 -36.16 9.07
N PRO A 25 -41.95 -35.11 9.76
CA PRO A 25 -41.46 -33.78 9.53
C PRO A 25 -39.93 -33.71 9.83
N LEU A 26 -39.17 -33.24 8.87
CA LEU A 26 -37.77 -32.87 9.08
C LEU A 26 -37.74 -31.76 10.11
N GLU A 27 -37.30 -32.10 11.30
CA GLU A 27 -36.93 -31.13 12.32
C GLU A 27 -35.87 -30.21 11.74
N ALA A 28 -36.22 -28.95 11.51
CA ALA A 28 -35.29 -27.92 11.04
C ALA A 28 -34.19 -27.77 12.09
N ALA A 29 -33.01 -28.30 11.77
CA ALA A 29 -31.81 -27.99 12.55
C ALA A 29 -31.67 -26.47 12.65
N PRO A 30 -31.42 -25.93 13.86
CA PRO A 30 -31.21 -24.51 13.99
C PRO A 30 -30.02 -24.13 13.10
N ALA A 31 -30.28 -23.25 12.12
CA ALA A 31 -29.23 -22.61 11.36
C ALA A 31 -28.36 -21.82 12.36
N THR A 32 -27.32 -22.46 12.82
CA THR A 32 -26.28 -21.76 13.56
C THR A 32 -25.70 -20.72 12.59
N LEU A 33 -26.22 -19.49 12.68
CA LEU A 33 -25.58 -18.32 12.09
C LEU A 33 -24.15 -18.34 12.68
N LEU A 34 -23.20 -18.79 11.88
CA LEU A 34 -21.82 -18.43 12.07
C LEU A 34 -21.79 -16.91 11.91
N ALA A 35 -22.04 -16.22 13.01
CA ALA A 35 -21.69 -14.82 13.12
C ALA A 35 -20.18 -14.79 12.83
N GLN A 36 -19.83 -14.47 11.59
CA GLN A 36 -18.47 -14.04 11.30
C GLN A 36 -18.23 -12.87 12.24
N THR A 37 -17.49 -13.12 13.30
CA THR A 37 -16.94 -12.09 14.17
C THR A 37 -16.08 -11.24 13.27
N ARG A 38 -16.70 -10.20 12.65
CA ARG A 38 -15.95 -9.09 12.08
C ARG A 38 -15.06 -8.63 13.22
N SER A 39 -13.75 -8.73 13.05
CA SER A 39 -12.82 -8.13 14.00
C SER A 39 -13.28 -6.69 14.18
N ALA A 40 -13.84 -6.38 15.34
CA ALA A 40 -14.26 -5.02 15.63
C ALA A 40 -12.99 -4.18 15.60
N GLY A 41 -12.93 -3.19 14.72
CA GLY A 41 -11.82 -2.24 14.68
C GLY A 41 -11.68 -1.54 16.03
N LEU A 42 -10.59 -0.80 16.20
CA LEU A 42 -10.38 0.04 17.37
C LEU A 42 -11.55 1.02 17.53
N SER A 43 -11.92 1.34 18.77
CA SER A 43 -12.75 2.51 19.03
C SER A 43 -12.00 3.78 18.59
N ASP A 44 -12.74 4.84 18.28
CA ASP A 44 -12.12 6.12 17.89
C ASP A 44 -11.11 6.62 18.92
N THR A 45 -11.41 6.47 20.22
CA THR A 45 -10.49 6.81 21.30
C THR A 45 -9.22 5.98 21.24
N ALA A 46 -9.33 4.66 21.13
CA ALA A 46 -8.17 3.77 21.06
C ALA A 46 -7.32 3.99 19.80
N ALA A 47 -7.95 4.32 18.67
CA ALA A 47 -7.25 4.67 17.44
C ALA A 47 -6.50 6.01 17.56
N ARG A 48 -7.10 7.02 18.21
CA ARG A 48 -6.42 8.29 18.53
C ARG A 48 -5.21 8.06 19.43
N GLU A 49 -5.37 7.35 20.53
CA GLU A 49 -4.27 7.02 21.44
C GLU A 49 -3.14 6.26 20.74
N ALA A 50 -3.48 5.34 19.84
CA ALA A 50 -2.48 4.63 19.05
C ALA A 50 -1.73 5.60 18.10
N ALA A 51 -2.44 6.50 17.42
CA ALA A 51 -1.84 7.52 16.56
C ALA A 51 -0.93 8.47 17.34
N GLU A 52 -1.35 8.93 18.53
CA GLU A 52 -0.54 9.76 19.42
C GLU A 52 0.79 9.07 19.78
N ARG A 53 0.74 7.80 20.22
CA ARG A 53 1.98 7.04 20.54
C ARG A 53 2.91 6.92 19.34
N ILE A 54 2.32 6.70 18.14
CA ILE A 54 3.05 6.56 16.89
C ILE A 54 3.75 7.87 16.50
N LEU A 55 3.06 8.99 16.63
CA LEU A 55 3.59 10.31 16.29
C LEU A 55 4.58 10.82 17.34
N GLU A 56 4.37 10.51 18.60
CA GLU A 56 5.33 10.83 19.66
C GLU A 56 6.69 10.15 19.42
N ALA A 57 6.71 8.87 19.00
CA ALA A 57 7.95 8.18 18.63
C ALA A 57 8.66 8.83 17.44
N VAL A 58 7.91 9.38 16.48
CA VAL A 58 8.47 10.17 15.36
C VAL A 58 9.08 11.46 15.87
N LYS A 59 8.39 12.19 16.75
CA LYS A 59 8.86 13.45 17.34
C LYS A 59 10.14 13.25 18.17
N GLN A 60 10.20 12.17 18.93
CA GLN A 60 11.37 11.79 19.74
C GLN A 60 12.52 11.26 18.89
N ARG A 61 12.32 11.02 17.59
CA ARG A 61 13.28 10.38 16.68
C ARG A 61 13.76 9.02 17.21
N ASP A 62 12.91 8.28 17.91
CA ASP A 62 13.23 6.95 18.44
C ASP A 62 12.84 5.86 17.42
N GLY A 63 13.81 5.45 16.62
CA GLY A 63 13.61 4.42 15.59
C GLY A 63 13.26 3.05 16.15
N LYS A 64 13.73 2.69 17.36
CA LYS A 64 13.38 1.41 18.01
C LYS A 64 11.93 1.44 18.49
N LEU A 65 11.53 2.52 19.15
CA LEU A 65 10.15 2.70 19.62
C LEU A 65 9.21 2.75 18.42
N ARG A 66 9.55 3.52 17.37
CA ARG A 66 8.76 3.59 16.14
C ARG A 66 8.62 2.21 15.47
N TYR A 67 9.70 1.44 15.36
CA TYR A 67 9.69 0.08 14.80
C TYR A 67 8.80 -0.87 15.62
N SER A 68 8.84 -0.81 16.96
CA SER A 68 8.01 -1.67 17.81
C SER A 68 6.51 -1.43 17.63
N GLN A 69 6.12 -0.27 17.10
CA GLN A 69 4.73 0.10 16.81
C GLN A 69 4.26 -0.35 15.43
N PHE A 70 5.12 -0.91 14.60
CA PHE A 70 4.74 -1.45 13.31
C PHE A 70 3.97 -2.75 13.43
N ALA A 71 3.00 -2.98 12.57
CA ALA A 71 2.36 -4.28 12.43
C ALA A 71 3.39 -5.35 12.04
N THR A 72 3.16 -6.58 12.46
CA THR A 72 4.11 -7.71 12.29
C THR A 72 4.59 -7.87 10.84
N ALA A 73 3.70 -7.67 9.86
CA ALA A 73 4.07 -7.76 8.44
C ALA A 73 5.09 -6.69 8.04
N LEU A 74 4.94 -5.47 8.56
CA LEU A 74 5.86 -4.36 8.29
C LEU A 74 7.18 -4.53 9.05
N GLN A 75 7.14 -5.05 10.29
CA GLN A 75 8.35 -5.40 11.05
C GLN A 75 9.20 -6.44 10.33
N LYS A 76 8.59 -7.51 9.78
CA LYS A 76 9.31 -8.56 9.04
C LYS A 76 10.06 -8.05 7.80
N THR A 77 9.66 -6.91 7.27
CA THR A 77 10.20 -6.33 6.02
C THR A 77 10.94 -5.02 6.22
N SER A 78 11.21 -4.65 7.47
CA SER A 78 12.00 -3.49 7.86
C SER A 78 12.91 -3.84 9.04
N SER A 79 13.68 -2.88 9.52
CA SER A 79 14.50 -3.05 10.72
C SER A 79 14.54 -1.75 11.54
N PRO A 80 14.87 -1.80 12.84
CA PRO A 80 15.06 -0.58 13.63
C PRO A 80 16.06 0.39 13.01
N ALA A 81 17.13 -0.12 12.38
CA ALA A 81 18.13 0.71 11.70
C ALA A 81 17.55 1.42 10.47
N MET A 82 16.72 0.74 9.65
CA MET A 82 16.03 1.37 8.52
C MET A 82 15.07 2.47 9.00
N VAL A 83 14.35 2.24 10.10
CA VAL A 83 13.44 3.23 10.68
C VAL A 83 14.21 4.42 11.23
N GLN A 84 15.31 4.17 11.95
CA GLN A 84 16.18 5.24 12.47
C GLN A 84 16.75 6.08 11.34
N GLY A 85 17.33 5.46 10.30
CA GLY A 85 17.88 6.16 9.15
C GLY A 85 16.84 7.03 8.42
N SER A 86 15.58 6.60 8.37
CA SER A 86 14.48 7.41 7.84
C SER A 86 14.15 8.59 8.76
N LEU A 87 14.11 8.40 10.08
CA LEU A 87 13.85 9.48 11.03
C LEU A 87 14.97 10.52 11.07
N ASP A 88 16.24 10.09 10.95
CA ASP A 88 17.40 10.99 11.01
C ASP A 88 17.41 12.02 9.88
N LYS A 89 16.80 11.69 8.74
CA LYS A 89 16.73 12.56 7.58
C LYS A 89 15.38 13.28 7.43
N TRP A 90 14.39 12.91 8.20
CA TRP A 90 13.09 13.57 8.17
C TRP A 90 13.16 14.92 8.87
N PRO A 91 12.41 15.93 8.39
CA PRO A 91 12.25 17.19 9.13
C PRO A 91 11.73 16.92 10.54
N GLN A 92 12.23 17.65 11.53
CA GLN A 92 11.80 17.51 12.92
C GLN A 92 10.29 17.73 13.04
N LEU A 93 9.56 16.75 13.55
CA LEU A 93 8.14 16.90 13.87
C LEU A 93 7.99 17.80 15.09
N GLU A 94 7.37 18.96 14.92
CA GLU A 94 7.12 19.93 16.00
C GLU A 94 5.83 19.61 16.74
N SER A 95 4.74 19.42 15.99
CA SER A 95 3.41 19.15 16.51
C SER A 95 2.55 18.44 15.47
N TRP A 96 1.41 17.92 15.91
CA TRP A 96 0.38 17.35 15.05
C TRP A 96 -1.03 17.62 15.55
N THR A 97 -1.99 17.50 14.67
CA THR A 97 -3.42 17.48 14.97
C THR A 97 -4.05 16.25 14.37
N ILE A 98 -4.85 15.50 15.15
CA ILE A 98 -5.66 14.40 14.63
C ILE A 98 -6.99 14.98 14.16
N GLU A 99 -7.19 15.02 12.84
CA GLU A 99 -8.36 15.64 12.22
C GLU A 99 -9.57 14.70 12.26
N SER A 100 -9.40 13.44 11.87
CA SER A 100 -10.50 12.47 11.84
C SER A 100 -10.01 11.06 12.13
N VAL A 101 -10.95 10.19 12.56
CA VAL A 101 -10.77 8.75 12.70
C VAL A 101 -11.91 8.06 11.96
N ARG A 102 -11.60 7.05 11.16
CA ARG A 102 -12.57 6.23 10.45
C ARG A 102 -12.23 4.76 10.62
N SER A 103 -13.16 3.98 11.14
CA SER A 103 -13.06 2.53 11.20
C SER A 103 -13.35 1.92 9.84
N GLY A 104 -12.43 1.10 9.32
CA GLY A 104 -12.57 0.41 8.04
C GLY A 104 -13.25 -0.95 8.17
N LEU A 105 -13.81 -1.45 7.05
CA LEU A 105 -14.48 -2.75 6.98
C LEU A 105 -13.58 -3.95 7.30
N SER A 106 -12.27 -3.80 7.15
CA SER A 106 -11.25 -4.82 7.44
C SER A 106 -10.78 -4.82 8.91
N GLY A 107 -11.41 -4.03 9.78
CA GLY A 107 -11.01 -3.85 11.18
C GLY A 107 -9.86 -2.84 11.38
N ASN A 108 -9.20 -2.37 10.32
CA ASN A 108 -8.22 -1.30 10.42
C ASN A 108 -8.91 0.05 10.60
N SER A 109 -8.27 0.95 11.34
CA SER A 109 -8.70 2.35 11.48
C SER A 109 -7.79 3.25 10.66
N SER A 110 -8.37 4.22 9.95
CA SER A 110 -7.66 5.30 9.26
C SER A 110 -7.73 6.55 10.12
N VAL A 111 -6.58 7.09 10.48
CA VAL A 111 -6.46 8.31 11.28
C VAL A 111 -5.83 9.40 10.41
N GLU A 112 -6.62 10.41 10.07
CA GLU A 112 -6.14 11.58 9.34
C GLU A 112 -5.43 12.53 10.29
N VAL A 113 -4.23 12.96 9.91
CA VAL A 113 -3.38 13.80 10.73
C VAL A 113 -2.82 14.97 9.93
N GLU A 114 -2.72 16.11 10.57
CA GLU A 114 -1.93 17.24 10.08
C GLU A 114 -0.63 17.30 10.90
N LEU A 115 0.51 17.25 10.21
CA LEU A 115 1.85 17.22 10.78
C LEU A 115 2.53 18.57 10.52
N LYS A 116 2.99 19.23 11.56
CA LYS A 116 3.77 20.47 11.45
C LYS A 116 5.25 20.19 11.72
N ASN A 117 6.10 20.69 10.84
CA ASN A 117 7.55 20.63 10.96
C ASN A 117 8.19 21.94 10.47
N GLU A 118 9.51 22.06 10.53
CA GLU A 118 10.28 23.23 10.10
C GLU A 118 10.03 23.64 8.63
N ASN A 119 9.62 22.69 7.76
CA ASN A 119 9.35 22.92 6.34
C ASN A 119 7.87 23.25 6.06
N GLY A 120 7.04 23.40 7.09
CA GLY A 120 5.62 23.71 7.00
C GLY A 120 4.71 22.56 7.46
N THR A 121 3.49 22.56 6.95
CA THR A 121 2.44 21.62 7.34
C THR A 121 2.23 20.59 6.25
N ARG A 122 2.02 19.32 6.63
CA ARG A 122 1.70 18.21 5.73
C ARG A 122 0.57 17.38 6.31
N ARG A 123 -0.39 17.02 5.46
CA ARG A 123 -1.45 16.07 5.82
C ARG A 123 -1.02 14.65 5.48
N GLY A 124 -1.57 13.70 6.23
CA GLY A 124 -1.37 12.29 5.98
C GLY A 124 -2.40 11.42 6.68
N THR A 125 -2.36 10.13 6.38
CA THR A 125 -3.22 9.12 6.98
C THR A 125 -2.37 8.02 7.59
N LEU A 126 -2.61 7.69 8.84
CA LEU A 126 -2.07 6.51 9.51
C LEU A 126 -3.11 5.40 9.42
N VAL A 127 -2.73 4.23 8.92
CA VAL A 127 -3.57 3.03 8.93
C VAL A 127 -3.12 2.15 10.09
N ILE A 128 -4.03 1.91 11.05
CA ILE A 128 -3.77 1.24 12.33
C ILE A 128 -4.63 0.00 12.41
N ASN A 129 -4.03 -1.15 12.74
CA ASN A 129 -4.75 -2.42 12.90
C ASN A 129 -5.49 -2.51 14.26
N PRO A 130 -6.33 -3.54 14.48
CA PRO A 130 -7.05 -3.73 15.74
C PRO A 130 -6.15 -3.82 16.98
N GLU A 131 -4.89 -4.18 16.82
CA GLU A 131 -3.88 -4.27 17.90
C GLU A 131 -3.23 -2.91 18.19
N GLY A 132 -3.65 -1.82 17.51
CA GLY A 132 -3.09 -0.49 17.66
C GLY A 132 -1.71 -0.30 17.01
N GLN A 133 -1.36 -1.13 16.03
CA GLN A 133 -0.08 -1.10 15.34
C GLN A 133 -0.21 -0.44 13.96
N LEU A 134 0.85 0.22 13.51
CA LEU A 134 0.90 0.89 12.21
C LEU A 134 1.06 -0.14 11.08
N VAL A 135 0.11 -0.17 10.17
CA VAL A 135 0.12 -0.98 8.94
C VAL A 135 0.73 -0.19 7.78
N ALA A 136 0.31 1.06 7.63
CA ALA A 136 0.75 1.94 6.56
C ALA A 136 0.66 3.41 6.99
N GLN A 137 1.41 4.25 6.29
CA GLN A 137 1.32 5.70 6.37
C GLN A 137 1.33 6.24 4.95
N VAL A 138 0.45 7.18 4.65
CA VAL A 138 0.37 7.87 3.35
C VAL A 138 0.35 9.35 3.59
N PHE A 139 0.94 10.12 2.69
CA PHE A 139 0.89 11.58 2.68
C PHE A 139 -0.04 12.11 1.60
N ASP A 140 -0.70 13.22 1.85
CA ASP A 140 -1.48 13.95 0.85
C ASP A 140 -0.53 14.80 -0.01
N PHE A 141 -0.62 14.62 -1.33
CA PHE A 141 0.22 15.31 -2.31
C PHE A 141 -0.58 16.16 -3.30
N LYS A 142 -1.87 16.42 -3.01
CA LYS A 142 -2.75 17.18 -3.93
C LYS A 142 -2.19 18.55 -4.32
N ASP A 143 -1.44 19.18 -3.42
CA ASP A 143 -0.81 20.48 -3.65
C ASP A 143 0.59 20.40 -4.28
N LYS A 144 1.06 19.19 -4.64
CA LYS A 144 2.38 18.97 -5.23
C LYS A 144 2.25 18.57 -6.71
N LYS A 145 3.23 18.97 -7.52
CA LYS A 145 3.35 18.46 -8.89
C LYS A 145 3.79 17.00 -8.89
N SER A 146 3.35 16.21 -9.87
CA SER A 146 3.77 14.81 -10.03
C SER A 146 5.31 14.65 -10.03
N THR A 147 6.03 15.57 -10.70
CA THR A 147 7.50 15.60 -10.72
C THR A 147 8.12 15.81 -9.34
N GLN A 148 7.48 16.61 -8.48
CA GLN A 148 7.96 16.83 -7.10
C GLN A 148 7.77 15.59 -6.23
N VAL A 149 6.66 14.87 -6.42
CA VAL A 149 6.39 13.62 -5.69
C VAL A 149 7.33 12.51 -6.15
N ALA A 150 7.50 12.34 -7.47
CA ALA A 150 8.45 11.39 -8.04
C ALA A 150 9.89 11.69 -7.59
N ARG A 151 10.29 12.96 -7.56
CA ARG A 151 11.59 13.39 -7.06
C ARG A 151 11.77 13.03 -5.59
N ALA A 152 10.81 13.35 -4.72
CA ALA A 152 10.87 13.04 -3.29
C ALA A 152 10.95 11.52 -3.02
N PHE A 153 10.25 10.71 -3.84
CA PHE A 153 10.36 9.26 -3.79
C PHE A 153 11.79 8.80 -4.12
N MET A 154 12.33 9.29 -5.23
CA MET A 154 13.67 8.89 -5.66
C MET A 154 14.76 9.40 -4.71
N ASP A 155 14.65 10.61 -4.19
CA ASP A 155 15.56 11.12 -3.16
C ASP A 155 15.55 10.20 -1.92
N SER A 156 14.35 9.74 -1.49
CA SER A 156 14.24 8.77 -0.39
C SER A 156 14.89 7.42 -0.70
N VAL A 157 14.74 6.92 -1.93
CA VAL A 157 15.36 5.65 -2.38
C VAL A 157 16.88 5.78 -2.44
N THR A 158 17.39 6.84 -3.05
CA THR A 158 18.84 7.06 -3.23
C THR A 158 19.55 7.29 -1.89
N ASP A 159 18.85 7.87 -0.94
CA ASP A 159 19.31 8.11 0.43
C ASP A 159 19.19 6.88 1.35
N GLY A 160 18.62 5.76 0.86
CA GLY A 160 18.42 4.55 1.64
C GLY A 160 17.26 4.62 2.64
N GLN A 161 16.39 5.63 2.52
CA GLN A 161 15.22 5.83 3.38
C GLN A 161 14.02 5.00 2.90
N PHE A 162 14.16 3.68 2.81
CA PHE A 162 13.14 2.81 2.20
C PHE A 162 11.80 2.79 2.95
N VAL A 163 11.78 3.06 4.25
CA VAL A 163 10.53 3.23 5.02
C VAL A 163 9.81 4.51 4.60
N THR A 164 10.53 5.61 4.43
CA THR A 164 10.00 6.88 3.91
C THR A 164 9.55 6.72 2.45
N ALA A 165 10.39 6.14 1.59
CA ALA A 165 10.04 5.89 0.19
C ALA A 165 8.73 5.10 0.06
N ARG A 166 8.54 4.04 0.87
CA ARG A 166 7.27 3.29 0.89
C ARG A 166 6.08 4.16 1.29
N SER A 167 6.22 5.09 2.23
CA SER A 167 5.12 5.96 2.66
C SER A 167 4.69 7.00 1.62
N LEU A 168 5.45 7.16 0.52
CA LEU A 168 5.11 7.98 -0.64
C LEU A 168 4.28 7.21 -1.69
N LEU A 169 4.16 5.89 -1.56
CA LEU A 169 3.36 5.05 -2.45
C LEU A 169 1.89 5.08 -2.04
N ALA A 170 0.99 4.92 -3.00
CA ALA A 170 -0.44 4.69 -2.74
C ALA A 170 -0.64 3.45 -1.83
N LEU A 171 -1.72 3.46 -1.04
CA LEU A 171 -2.00 2.40 -0.05
C LEU A 171 -2.01 1.00 -0.65
N ASP A 172 -2.57 0.84 -1.85
CA ASP A 172 -2.63 -0.47 -2.49
C ASP A 172 -1.24 -0.95 -2.92
N LEU A 173 -0.41 -0.05 -3.47
CA LEU A 173 0.97 -0.37 -3.82
C LEU A 173 1.83 -0.67 -2.57
N GLN A 174 1.54 -0.06 -1.43
CA GLN A 174 2.20 -0.38 -0.15
C GLN A 174 1.92 -1.79 0.36
N LYS A 175 0.81 -2.43 -0.05
CA LYS A 175 0.51 -3.84 0.28
C LYS A 175 1.42 -4.81 -0.47
N GLU A 176 1.85 -4.40 -1.68
CA GLU A 176 2.67 -5.21 -2.58
C GLU A 176 4.17 -4.95 -2.39
N ILE A 177 4.54 -3.69 -2.11
CA ILE A 177 5.94 -3.27 -2.03
C ILE A 177 6.33 -2.94 -0.59
N SER A 178 7.19 -3.77 -0.02
CA SER A 178 7.76 -3.56 1.31
C SER A 178 9.04 -2.71 1.28
N PRO A 179 9.48 -2.13 2.41
CA PRO A 179 10.76 -1.41 2.48
C PRO A 179 11.95 -2.25 2.01
N SER A 180 12.02 -3.52 2.42
CA SER A 180 13.10 -4.42 1.97
C SER A 180 13.01 -4.77 0.49
N ALA A 181 11.81 -4.84 -0.09
CA ALA A 181 11.64 -5.04 -1.53
C ALA A 181 12.19 -3.85 -2.33
N LEU A 182 11.89 -2.62 -1.91
CA LEU A 182 12.47 -1.41 -2.50
C LEU A 182 14.01 -1.40 -2.40
N GLN A 183 14.54 -1.71 -1.22
CA GLN A 183 15.98 -1.82 -1.02
C GLN A 183 16.62 -2.85 -1.96
N ASN A 184 16.02 -4.03 -2.06
CA ASN A 184 16.55 -5.09 -2.92
C ASN A 184 16.50 -4.72 -4.41
N LYS A 185 15.42 -4.08 -4.87
CA LYS A 185 15.31 -3.56 -6.24
C LYS A 185 16.38 -2.50 -6.52
N TRP A 186 16.55 -1.54 -5.61
CA TRP A 186 17.57 -0.51 -5.73
C TRP A 186 18.99 -1.07 -5.78
N LEU A 187 19.33 -1.99 -4.86
CA LEU A 187 20.63 -2.66 -4.86
C LEU A 187 20.85 -3.52 -6.11
N LYS A 188 19.79 -4.16 -6.63
CA LYS A 188 19.87 -4.92 -7.89
C LYS A 188 20.15 -4.00 -9.07
N LEU A 189 19.49 -2.84 -9.15
CA LEU A 189 19.73 -1.83 -10.17
C LEU A 189 21.20 -1.38 -10.12
N GLN A 190 21.72 -1.00 -8.96
CA GLN A 190 23.11 -0.56 -8.82
C GLN A 190 24.15 -1.66 -9.17
N ARG A 191 23.83 -2.95 -8.99
CA ARG A 191 24.71 -4.04 -9.45
C ARG A 191 24.85 -4.06 -10.97
N SER A 192 23.81 -3.75 -11.71
CA SER A 192 23.82 -3.72 -13.18
C SER A 192 24.33 -2.40 -13.76
N THR A 193 23.92 -1.27 -13.18
CA THR A 193 24.22 0.08 -13.70
C THR A 193 25.45 0.74 -13.08
N GLY A 194 25.90 0.25 -11.94
CA GLY A 194 26.94 0.84 -11.11
C GLY A 194 26.40 1.68 -9.96
N THR A 195 27.30 2.31 -9.22
CA THR A 195 26.93 3.15 -8.07
C THR A 195 26.18 4.40 -8.52
N PHE A 196 25.09 4.73 -7.85
CA PHE A 196 24.34 5.95 -8.06
C PHE A 196 25.23 7.19 -7.88
N GLN A 197 25.06 8.17 -8.75
CA GLN A 197 25.78 9.45 -8.71
C GLN A 197 24.83 10.62 -8.42
N LYS A 198 23.80 10.78 -9.23
CA LYS A 198 22.82 11.88 -9.10
C LYS A 198 21.54 11.61 -9.88
N ILE A 199 20.50 12.34 -9.56
CA ILE A 199 19.32 12.50 -10.40
C ILE A 199 19.58 13.71 -11.31
N ASP A 200 19.57 13.48 -12.62
CA ASP A 200 19.86 14.50 -13.62
C ASP A 200 18.62 15.35 -13.92
N ASP A 201 17.49 14.70 -14.18
CA ASP A 201 16.24 15.37 -14.51
C ASP A 201 15.02 14.60 -14.01
N VAL A 202 13.88 15.30 -13.89
CA VAL A 202 12.57 14.72 -13.55
C VAL A 202 11.52 15.40 -14.41
N MET A 203 10.98 14.67 -15.37
CA MET A 203 10.04 15.22 -16.36
C MET A 203 8.75 14.39 -16.46
N GLU A 204 7.64 15.05 -16.74
CA GLU A 204 6.41 14.37 -17.15
C GLU A 204 6.55 13.93 -18.61
N ALA A 205 6.42 12.62 -18.85
CA ALA A 205 6.52 12.03 -20.18
C ALA A 205 5.15 11.86 -20.83
N ASP A 206 4.11 11.60 -20.04
CA ASP A 206 2.74 11.46 -20.51
C ASP A 206 1.76 11.86 -19.40
N HIS A 207 0.65 12.44 -19.81
CA HIS A 207 -0.46 12.83 -18.93
C HIS A 207 -1.77 12.35 -19.54
N GLY A 208 -2.22 11.18 -19.11
CA GLY A 208 -3.44 10.55 -19.58
C GLY A 208 -4.60 10.63 -18.56
N SER A 209 -5.76 10.11 -18.96
CA SER A 209 -6.95 10.02 -18.09
C SER A 209 -6.73 9.10 -16.88
N GLU A 210 -5.80 8.17 -16.95
CA GLU A 210 -5.52 7.19 -15.90
C GLU A 210 -4.39 7.59 -14.96
N GLY A 211 -3.64 8.64 -15.29
CA GLY A 211 -2.56 9.15 -14.47
C GLY A 211 -1.46 9.86 -15.24
N THR A 212 -0.39 10.15 -14.54
CA THR A 212 0.80 10.83 -15.06
C THR A 212 2.00 9.88 -14.99
N LEU A 213 2.69 9.71 -16.12
CA LEU A 213 3.99 9.04 -16.17
C LEU A 213 5.10 10.07 -16.00
N VAL A 214 5.93 9.87 -15.01
CA VAL A 214 7.13 10.69 -14.75
C VAL A 214 8.38 9.86 -15.01
N LEU A 215 9.30 10.40 -15.80
CA LEU A 215 10.63 9.88 -16.01
C LEU A 215 11.59 10.56 -15.02
N VAL A 216 12.36 9.76 -14.31
CA VAL A 216 13.44 10.24 -13.45
C VAL A 216 14.76 9.78 -14.05
N GLU A 217 15.43 10.67 -14.76
CA GLU A 217 16.74 10.41 -15.33
C GLU A 217 17.79 10.33 -14.22
N THR A 218 18.47 9.20 -14.15
CA THR A 218 19.37 8.88 -13.05
C THR A 218 20.73 8.43 -13.57
N SER A 219 21.77 9.15 -13.19
CA SER A 219 23.16 8.80 -13.53
C SER A 219 23.74 7.83 -12.52
N PHE A 220 24.35 6.79 -13.06
CA PHE A 220 25.19 5.82 -12.34
C PHE A 220 26.62 5.91 -12.92
N ASN A 221 27.61 5.34 -12.22
CA ASN A 221 28.99 5.43 -12.69
C ASN A 221 29.28 4.66 -14.00
N ARG A 222 28.34 3.82 -14.47
CA ARG A 222 28.50 3.08 -15.74
C ARG A 222 27.50 3.45 -16.82
N VAL A 223 26.34 4.00 -16.45
CA VAL A 223 25.26 4.31 -17.38
C VAL A 223 24.34 5.36 -16.77
N THR A 224 23.66 6.13 -17.62
CA THR A 224 22.47 6.93 -17.24
C THR A 224 21.22 6.19 -17.72
N ASP A 225 20.21 6.12 -16.89
CA ASP A 225 18.95 5.39 -17.19
C ASP A 225 17.75 6.08 -16.56
N ASN A 226 16.55 5.77 -17.07
CA ASN A 226 15.31 6.34 -16.59
C ASN A 226 14.57 5.37 -15.66
N ILE A 227 14.15 5.87 -14.50
CA ILE A 227 13.21 5.20 -13.62
C ILE A 227 11.83 5.76 -13.89
N PHE A 228 10.85 4.87 -14.07
CA PHE A 228 9.49 5.25 -14.41
C PHE A 228 8.64 5.30 -13.14
N VAL A 229 7.98 6.43 -12.89
CA VAL A 229 7.08 6.62 -11.76
C VAL A 229 5.70 6.98 -12.30
N ILE A 230 4.70 6.19 -11.93
CA ILE A 230 3.31 6.38 -12.35
C ILE A 230 2.52 6.92 -11.17
N LEU A 231 1.81 8.02 -11.39
CA LEU A 231 0.99 8.66 -10.37
C LEU A 231 -0.46 8.74 -10.84
N ASN A 232 -1.41 8.60 -9.91
CA ASN A 232 -2.83 8.84 -10.18
C ASN A 232 -3.16 10.35 -10.16
N SER A 233 -4.42 10.69 -10.40
CA SER A 233 -4.91 12.08 -10.38
C SER A 233 -4.83 12.77 -9.01
N ALA A 234 -4.65 12.01 -7.93
CA ALA A 234 -4.39 12.54 -6.59
C ALA A 234 -2.89 12.70 -6.29
N HIS A 235 -2.03 12.53 -7.30
CA HIS A 235 -0.58 12.54 -7.23
C HIS A 235 0.01 11.48 -6.27
N GLU A 236 -0.71 10.38 -6.04
CA GLU A 236 -0.19 9.23 -5.32
C GLU A 236 0.56 8.30 -6.28
N ILE A 237 1.69 7.77 -5.87
CA ILE A 237 2.48 6.84 -6.70
C ILE A 237 1.79 5.48 -6.72
N THR A 238 1.29 5.08 -7.88
CA THR A 238 0.60 3.80 -8.12
C THR A 238 1.46 2.78 -8.84
N GLY A 239 2.61 3.18 -9.36
CA GLY A 239 3.56 2.28 -9.99
C GLY A 239 4.98 2.84 -9.99
N VAL A 240 5.97 1.95 -9.86
CA VAL A 240 7.39 2.27 -10.02
C VAL A 240 8.05 1.13 -10.78
N ASP A 241 8.69 1.46 -11.90
CA ASP A 241 9.46 0.52 -12.69
C ASP A 241 10.93 0.91 -12.73
N PHE A 242 11.76 -0.04 -12.31
CA PHE A 242 13.22 0.06 -12.42
C PHE A 242 13.67 -0.69 -13.67
N PRO A 243 14.58 -0.14 -14.50
CA PRO A 243 14.92 -0.71 -15.82
C PRO A 243 15.39 -2.17 -15.83
N ILE A 244 15.78 -2.71 -14.68
CA ILE A 244 16.16 -4.11 -14.50
C ILE A 244 14.98 -5.10 -14.53
N ASP A 245 13.78 -4.61 -14.40
CA ASP A 245 12.57 -5.45 -14.45
C ASP A 245 12.14 -5.71 -15.91
N SER A 246 12.64 -4.92 -16.86
CA SER A 246 12.51 -5.15 -18.29
C SER A 246 13.37 -6.37 -18.66
N LYS A 247 12.75 -7.51 -18.94
CA LYS A 247 13.44 -8.62 -19.59
C LYS A 247 13.89 -8.11 -20.95
N VAL A 248 15.17 -7.78 -21.08
CA VAL A 248 15.79 -7.63 -22.41
C VAL A 248 15.53 -8.95 -23.13
N ARG A 249 14.62 -8.94 -24.11
CA ARG A 249 14.39 -10.05 -25.03
C ARG A 249 15.45 -10.05 -26.11
#